data_6ed1c0200517133717b9ed402e8cfdea
#
_entry.id   6ed1c0200517133717b9ed402e8cfdea
#
_cell.length_a   1.000
_cell.length_b   1.000
_cell.length_c   1.000
_cell.angle_alpha   90.00
_cell.angle_beta   90.00
_cell.angle_gamma   90.00
#
_symmetry.space_group_name_H-M   'P 1'
#
loop_
_entity.id
_entity.type
_entity.pdbx_description
1 polymer ?
#
loop_
_entity_poly.entity_id
_entity_poly.type
_entity_poly.pdbx_seq_one_letter_code
_entity_poly.pdbx_strand_id
1 'polypeptide(L)'
;MRERPLVVGVDGSEPSLRAVDWAADEAALRGVPLRVVYASLWERYEGAALSADLDKPSEQVMADDIVAAAARRVRSRYPALMMSVDVAPEEPEYTLPREGRHATAVVVGTRGRSALAEALLGSVSLTVATHAHCPVIVVRGSHDDQNRAPRHGRVLVGVGEDGKESEAVRFAYEEARLRGVPLEAVRAWRCPAPEATDHPLLAGEPGRLHEKRAVEALETALRDAPQDVDVRRRTAEGHPWRVLVEASHHADLLVVGSRGRHGHLGRVAHAVLHHAACPVAVIPASE
;
A
#
# COMPACT_ATOMS: atom_id res chain seq x y z
N MET A 1 11.07 -24.14 -6.25
CA MET A 1 11.40 -22.71 -5.96
C MET A 1 10.69 -22.36 -4.66
N ARG A 2 11.38 -21.78 -3.66
CA ARG A 2 10.67 -21.27 -2.46
C ARG A 2 9.90 -20.03 -2.88
N GLU A 3 8.62 -20.02 -2.60
CA GLU A 3 7.78 -18.83 -2.83
C GLU A 3 8.31 -17.67 -1.97
N ARG A 4 8.33 -16.45 -2.57
CA ARG A 4 8.78 -15.25 -1.85
C ARG A 4 7.75 -14.92 -0.77
N PRO A 5 8.16 -14.62 0.47
CA PRO A 5 7.23 -14.30 1.55
C PRO A 5 6.56 -12.95 1.34
N LEU A 6 5.41 -12.76 1.97
CA LEU A 6 4.89 -11.44 2.30
C LEU A 6 5.60 -10.96 3.58
N VAL A 7 6.14 -9.74 3.58
CA VAL A 7 6.84 -9.14 4.73
C VAL A 7 5.94 -8.15 5.40
N VAL A 8 5.84 -8.16 6.74
CA VAL A 8 5.14 -7.12 7.49
C VAL A 8 6.03 -6.53 8.57
N GLY A 9 6.12 -5.19 8.59
CA GLY A 9 6.79 -4.43 9.64
C GLY A 9 5.89 -4.25 10.86
N VAL A 10 6.41 -4.55 12.06
CA VAL A 10 5.68 -4.41 13.31
C VAL A 10 6.52 -3.63 14.34
N ASP A 11 5.89 -2.74 15.12
CA ASP A 11 6.50 -1.99 16.21
C ASP A 11 5.70 -2.05 17.53
N GLY A 12 4.65 -2.87 17.55
CA GLY A 12 3.74 -3.04 18.68
C GLY A 12 2.66 -1.97 18.79
N SER A 13 2.63 -0.98 17.91
CA SER A 13 1.52 -0.02 17.82
C SER A 13 0.27 -0.67 17.22
N GLU A 14 -0.90 -0.15 17.56
CA GLU A 14 -2.17 -0.64 17.00
C GLU A 14 -2.21 -0.59 15.45
N PRO A 15 -1.73 0.49 14.77
CA PRO A 15 -1.62 0.47 13.31
C PRO A 15 -0.75 -0.64 12.76
N SER A 16 0.36 -0.98 13.43
CA SER A 16 1.24 -2.08 13.00
C SER A 16 0.60 -3.45 13.23
N LEU A 17 -0.16 -3.63 14.30
CA LEU A 17 -0.91 -4.86 14.56
C LEU A 17 -2.04 -5.06 13.54
N ARG A 18 -2.72 -3.99 13.11
CA ARG A 18 -3.67 -4.05 11.99
C ARG A 18 -2.98 -4.44 10.68
N ALA A 19 -1.77 -3.93 10.46
CA ALA A 19 -0.98 -4.35 9.30
C ALA A 19 -0.62 -5.84 9.35
N VAL A 20 -0.36 -6.39 10.53
CA VAL A 20 -0.13 -7.84 10.73
C VAL A 20 -1.38 -8.64 10.37
N ASP A 21 -2.57 -8.21 10.81
CA ASP A 21 -3.83 -8.90 10.47
C ASP A 21 -4.08 -8.89 8.95
N TRP A 22 -3.95 -7.71 8.33
CA TRP A 22 -4.10 -7.57 6.89
C TRP A 22 -3.09 -8.43 6.12
N ALA A 23 -1.83 -8.44 6.56
CA ALA A 23 -0.77 -9.25 5.93
C ALA A 23 -1.01 -10.75 6.10
N ALA A 24 -1.58 -11.19 7.22
CA ALA A 24 -1.96 -12.58 7.44
C ALA A 24 -3.10 -13.01 6.51
N ASP A 25 -4.13 -12.18 6.34
CA ASP A 25 -5.23 -12.39 5.39
C ASP A 25 -4.69 -12.50 3.97
N GLU A 26 -3.80 -11.59 3.58
CA GLU A 26 -3.21 -11.53 2.25
C GLU A 26 -2.27 -12.72 1.98
N ALA A 27 -1.41 -13.08 2.94
CA ALA A 27 -0.52 -14.21 2.81
C ALA A 27 -1.30 -15.54 2.66
N ALA A 28 -2.38 -15.70 3.42
CA ALA A 28 -3.27 -16.85 3.31
C ALA A 28 -3.99 -16.89 1.95
N LEU A 29 -4.46 -15.73 1.47
CA LEU A 29 -5.13 -15.59 0.18
C LEU A 29 -4.20 -15.94 -0.99
N ARG A 30 -2.93 -15.51 -0.92
CA ARG A 30 -1.90 -15.78 -1.94
C ARG A 30 -1.24 -17.15 -1.82
N GLY A 31 -1.42 -17.85 -0.70
CA GLY A 31 -0.74 -19.11 -0.42
C GLY A 31 0.78 -18.99 -0.18
N VAL A 32 1.26 -17.79 0.23
CA VAL A 32 2.69 -17.52 0.46
C VAL A 32 3.02 -17.44 1.95
N PRO A 33 4.29 -17.68 2.36
CA PRO A 33 4.71 -17.51 3.75
C PRO A 33 4.60 -16.04 4.20
N LEU A 34 4.34 -15.82 5.50
CA LEU A 34 4.39 -14.52 6.15
C LEU A 34 5.70 -14.36 6.93
N ARG A 35 6.39 -13.23 6.77
CA ARG A 35 7.56 -12.85 7.56
C ARG A 35 7.24 -11.59 8.36
N VAL A 36 7.23 -11.71 9.69
CA VAL A 36 7.02 -10.60 10.62
C VAL A 36 8.37 -10.04 11.02
N VAL A 37 8.59 -8.75 10.82
CA VAL A 37 9.88 -8.08 11.07
C VAL A 37 9.68 -6.94 12.05
N TYR A 38 10.39 -7.00 13.17
CA TYR A 38 10.63 -5.88 14.06
C TYR A 38 12.03 -5.32 13.79
N ALA A 39 12.17 -4.01 13.67
CA ALA A 39 13.46 -3.36 13.43
C ALA A 39 13.61 -2.15 14.35
N SER A 40 14.74 -2.05 15.05
CA SER A 40 15.07 -0.95 15.95
C SER A 40 16.57 -0.88 16.20
N LEU A 41 17.13 0.32 16.29
CA LEU A 41 18.56 0.59 16.55
C LEU A 41 18.98 0.43 18.02
N TRP A 42 18.24 -0.28 18.85
CA TRP A 42 18.47 -0.37 20.29
C TRP A 42 19.92 -0.76 20.66
N GLU A 43 20.59 -1.64 19.90
CA GLU A 43 21.98 -2.04 20.19
C GLU A 43 23.00 -0.90 20.09
N ARG A 44 22.73 0.15 19.31
CA ARG A 44 23.62 1.32 19.19
C ARG A 44 23.55 2.26 20.38
N TYR A 45 22.42 2.28 21.09
CA TYR A 45 22.18 3.22 22.20
C TYR A 45 22.49 2.62 23.57
N GLU A 46 22.38 1.31 23.74
CA GLU A 46 22.68 0.62 24.99
C GLU A 46 24.15 0.21 25.15
N GLY A 47 25.07 0.77 24.36
CA GLY A 47 26.52 0.58 24.44
C GLY A 47 27.02 -0.57 25.33
N ALA A 48 28.00 -1.32 24.93
CA ALA A 48 28.56 -2.51 25.55
C ALA A 48 28.89 -2.44 27.09
N ALA A 49 28.58 -1.31 27.74
CA ALA A 49 28.89 -1.07 29.15
C ALA A 49 27.80 -1.54 30.14
N LEU A 50 26.56 -1.75 29.72
CA LEU A 50 25.46 -2.20 30.60
C LEU A 50 25.11 -3.70 30.45
N SER A 51 25.67 -4.37 29.46
CA SER A 51 25.34 -5.76 29.17
C SER A 51 25.98 -6.81 30.09
N ALA A 52 26.82 -6.40 31.02
CA ALA A 52 27.57 -7.34 31.90
C ALA A 52 26.78 -7.81 33.14
N ASP A 53 25.70 -7.12 33.53
CA ASP A 53 25.01 -7.39 34.82
C ASP A 53 23.47 -7.66 34.70
N LEU A 54 22.87 -7.65 33.52
CA LEU A 54 21.44 -7.94 33.35
C LEU A 54 21.23 -9.01 32.28
N ASP A 55 20.46 -10.04 32.58
CA ASP A 55 20.26 -11.24 31.75
C ASP A 55 19.72 -10.97 30.33
N LYS A 56 19.12 -9.83 30.03
CA LYS A 56 18.77 -9.27 28.70
C LYS A 56 18.50 -7.77 28.78
N PRO A 57 18.92 -6.96 27.80
CA PRO A 57 18.49 -5.56 27.70
C PRO A 57 16.96 -5.46 27.67
N SER A 58 16.39 -4.48 28.36
CA SER A 58 14.92 -4.27 28.46
C SER A 58 14.26 -4.10 27.09
N GLU A 59 14.97 -3.52 26.14
CA GLU A 59 14.49 -3.32 24.76
C GLU A 59 14.45 -4.61 23.95
N GLN A 60 15.37 -5.56 24.19
CA GLN A 60 15.30 -6.86 23.56
C GLN A 60 14.10 -7.68 24.06
N VAL A 61 13.82 -7.62 25.36
CA VAL A 61 12.62 -8.26 25.94
C VAL A 61 11.36 -7.68 25.29
N MET A 62 11.32 -6.35 25.14
CA MET A 62 10.20 -5.66 24.48
C MET A 62 10.07 -6.05 23.01
N ALA A 63 11.19 -6.16 22.28
CA ALA A 63 11.18 -6.61 20.88
C ALA A 63 10.64 -8.05 20.76
N ASP A 64 11.12 -8.96 21.61
CA ASP A 64 10.66 -10.36 21.67
C ASP A 64 9.16 -10.42 22.00
N ASP A 65 8.66 -9.59 22.91
CA ASP A 65 7.24 -9.52 23.26
C ASP A 65 6.37 -9.01 22.11
N ILE A 66 6.84 -7.99 21.38
CA ILE A 66 6.13 -7.44 20.20
C ILE A 66 5.98 -8.50 19.11
N VAL A 67 7.08 -9.16 18.73
CA VAL A 67 7.01 -10.19 17.66
C VAL A 67 6.25 -11.42 18.13
N ALA A 68 6.33 -11.78 19.42
CA ALA A 68 5.55 -12.88 20.00
C ALA A 68 4.05 -12.56 20.00
N ALA A 69 3.67 -11.31 20.31
CA ALA A 69 2.27 -10.87 20.26
C ALA A 69 1.73 -10.91 18.82
N ALA A 70 2.48 -10.39 17.85
CA ALA A 70 2.13 -10.47 16.44
C ALA A 70 2.00 -11.93 15.98
N ALA A 71 2.93 -12.78 16.35
CA ALA A 71 2.91 -14.21 16.00
C ALA A 71 1.70 -14.94 16.59
N ARG A 72 1.32 -14.66 17.85
CA ARG A 72 0.11 -15.22 18.46
C ARG A 72 -1.14 -14.79 17.69
N ARG A 73 -1.22 -13.52 17.30
CA ARG A 73 -2.34 -12.96 16.55
C ARG A 73 -2.52 -13.67 15.20
N VAL A 74 -1.45 -13.88 14.45
CA VAL A 74 -1.46 -14.62 13.18
C VAL A 74 -1.88 -16.08 13.39
N ARG A 75 -1.25 -16.79 14.35
CA ARG A 75 -1.56 -18.22 14.61
C ARG A 75 -2.99 -18.46 15.08
N SER A 76 -3.58 -17.53 15.84
CA SER A 76 -4.98 -17.66 16.27
C SER A 76 -5.94 -17.59 15.10
N ARG A 77 -5.60 -16.86 14.02
CA ARG A 77 -6.44 -16.66 12.84
C ARG A 77 -6.14 -17.68 11.73
N TYR A 78 -4.87 -17.97 11.52
CA TYR A 78 -4.37 -18.88 10.48
C TYR A 78 -3.34 -19.89 11.05
N PRO A 79 -3.78 -20.94 11.74
CA PRO A 79 -2.87 -21.91 12.38
C PRO A 79 -1.92 -22.62 11.40
N ALA A 80 -2.36 -22.79 10.14
CA ALA A 80 -1.60 -23.49 9.10
C ALA A 80 -0.69 -22.56 8.27
N LEU A 81 -0.76 -21.23 8.46
CA LEU A 81 0.06 -20.30 7.69
C LEU A 81 1.53 -20.43 8.08
N MET A 82 2.38 -20.70 7.10
CA MET A 82 3.83 -20.68 7.32
C MET A 82 4.26 -19.28 7.69
N MET A 83 4.88 -19.12 8.86
CA MET A 83 5.29 -17.82 9.37
C MET A 83 6.69 -17.90 9.99
N SER A 84 7.49 -16.84 9.74
CA SER A 84 8.74 -16.57 10.45
C SER A 84 8.69 -15.21 11.12
N VAL A 85 9.44 -15.05 12.21
CA VAL A 85 9.63 -13.78 12.91
C VAL A 85 11.11 -13.42 12.91
N ASP A 86 11.39 -12.12 12.84
CA ASP A 86 12.75 -11.61 12.84
C ASP A 86 12.83 -10.30 13.64
N VAL A 87 13.91 -10.16 14.40
CA VAL A 87 14.24 -8.95 15.14
C VAL A 87 15.56 -8.43 14.59
N ALA A 88 15.51 -7.30 13.88
CA ALA A 88 16.67 -6.70 13.24
C ALA A 88 17.19 -5.50 14.06
N PRO A 89 18.50 -5.49 14.45
CA PRO A 89 19.10 -4.40 15.18
C PRO A 89 19.50 -3.23 14.25
N GLU A 90 18.56 -2.80 13.42
CA GLU A 90 18.75 -1.76 12.40
C GLU A 90 17.50 -0.86 12.32
N GLU A 91 17.66 0.32 11.73
CA GLU A 91 16.50 1.20 11.47
C GLU A 91 15.48 0.56 10.52
N PRO A 92 14.18 0.65 10.82
CA PRO A 92 13.13 0.07 9.97
C PRO A 92 13.12 0.66 8.56
N GLU A 93 13.54 1.93 8.38
CA GLU A 93 13.67 2.61 7.10
C GLU A 93 14.69 1.97 6.15
N TYR A 94 15.66 1.22 6.66
CA TYR A 94 16.64 0.47 5.87
C TYR A 94 16.29 -1.01 5.79
N THR A 95 15.84 -1.58 6.91
CA THR A 95 15.54 -3.02 7.02
C THR A 95 14.39 -3.41 6.10
N LEU A 96 13.25 -2.71 6.17
CA LEU A 96 12.05 -3.11 5.42
C LEU A 96 12.23 -3.01 3.89
N PRO A 97 12.82 -1.94 3.30
CA PRO A 97 13.12 -1.93 1.87
C PRO A 97 14.11 -3.04 1.44
N ARG A 98 15.10 -3.38 2.28
CA ARG A 98 16.03 -4.48 2.04
C ARG A 98 15.32 -5.84 2.01
N GLU A 99 14.45 -6.12 2.98
CA GLU A 99 13.61 -7.32 3.02
C GLU A 99 12.71 -7.41 1.78
N GLY A 100 12.21 -6.26 1.31
CA GLY A 100 11.38 -6.15 0.11
C GLY A 100 12.03 -6.69 -1.17
N ARG A 101 13.38 -6.73 -1.27
CA ARG A 101 14.07 -7.28 -2.45
C ARG A 101 13.79 -8.77 -2.67
N HIS A 102 13.43 -9.47 -1.62
CA HIS A 102 13.16 -10.92 -1.62
C HIS A 102 11.73 -11.25 -1.22
N ALA A 103 10.86 -10.26 -1.17
CA ALA A 103 9.45 -10.39 -0.80
C ALA A 103 8.52 -10.31 -2.02
N THR A 104 7.30 -10.83 -1.87
CA THR A 104 6.18 -10.60 -2.78
C THR A 104 5.67 -9.17 -2.63
N ALA A 105 5.58 -8.69 -1.40
CA ALA A 105 5.25 -7.32 -1.04
C ALA A 105 5.70 -7.03 0.39
N VAL A 106 5.78 -5.73 0.74
CA VAL A 106 5.98 -5.25 2.12
C VAL A 106 4.70 -4.58 2.61
N VAL A 107 4.25 -4.96 3.81
CA VAL A 107 3.08 -4.40 4.47
C VAL A 107 3.51 -3.58 5.68
N VAL A 108 2.98 -2.38 5.83
CA VAL A 108 3.24 -1.50 6.98
C VAL A 108 1.95 -0.82 7.44
N GLY A 109 1.89 -0.45 8.71
CA GLY A 109 0.84 0.42 9.21
C GLY A 109 1.04 1.87 8.76
N THR A 110 0.06 2.74 8.99
CA THR A 110 0.21 4.18 8.69
C THR A 110 1.20 4.87 9.60
N ARG A 111 1.38 4.37 10.84
CA ARG A 111 2.21 5.01 11.89
C ARG A 111 2.80 3.99 12.82
N GLY A 112 3.84 4.46 13.54
CA GLY A 112 4.44 3.81 14.67
C GLY A 112 4.01 4.43 16.01
N ARG A 113 4.74 4.09 17.08
CA ARG A 113 4.48 4.42 18.50
C ARG A 113 4.52 5.92 18.82
N SER A 114 5.15 6.76 17.99
CA SER A 114 5.46 8.17 18.30
C SER A 114 4.46 9.20 17.76
N ALA A 115 3.37 8.81 17.11
CA ALA A 115 2.52 9.75 16.38
C ALA A 115 1.28 10.19 17.16
N LEU A 116 1.17 11.51 17.38
CA LEU A 116 0.13 12.18 18.18
C LEU A 116 -1.16 12.56 17.42
N ALA A 117 -1.20 12.49 16.10
CA ALA A 117 -2.37 12.93 15.32
C ALA A 117 -2.85 11.86 14.32
N GLU A 118 -4.16 11.61 14.24
CA GLU A 118 -4.75 10.51 13.43
C GLU A 118 -4.60 10.63 11.91
N ALA A 119 -4.21 11.77 11.36
CA ALA A 119 -4.22 12.04 9.92
C ALA A 119 -2.86 11.91 9.20
N LEU A 120 -1.73 11.68 9.88
CA LEU A 120 -0.40 11.75 9.26
C LEU A 120 0.20 10.37 8.98
N LEU A 121 0.86 10.21 7.83
CA LEU A 121 1.67 9.05 7.48
C LEU A 121 3.00 9.09 8.24
N GLY A 122 3.46 7.95 8.80
CA GLY A 122 4.74 7.85 9.50
C GLY A 122 5.95 7.88 8.55
N SER A 123 7.12 8.27 9.07
CA SER A 123 8.39 8.31 8.30
C SER A 123 8.74 6.94 7.72
N VAL A 124 8.64 5.88 8.52
CA VAL A 124 8.91 4.51 8.09
C VAL A 124 8.05 4.14 6.87
N SER A 125 6.73 4.34 6.96
CA SER A 125 5.80 3.95 5.89
C SER A 125 6.06 4.74 4.61
N LEU A 126 6.37 6.04 4.73
CA LEU A 126 6.73 6.88 3.59
C LEU A 126 8.05 6.45 2.97
N THR A 127 9.07 6.19 3.78
CA THR A 127 10.39 5.76 3.31
C THR A 127 10.33 4.41 2.63
N VAL A 128 9.61 3.45 3.22
CA VAL A 128 9.41 2.13 2.62
C VAL A 128 8.68 2.24 1.28
N ALA A 129 7.57 3.01 1.21
CA ALA A 129 6.84 3.22 -0.04
C ALA A 129 7.65 3.92 -1.13
N THR A 130 8.69 4.69 -0.75
CA THR A 130 9.57 5.41 -1.69
C THR A 130 10.73 4.54 -2.19
N HIS A 131 11.30 3.67 -1.35
CA HIS A 131 12.56 3.00 -1.62
C HIS A 131 12.46 1.48 -1.81
N ALA A 132 11.30 0.87 -1.58
CA ALA A 132 11.13 -0.55 -1.83
C ALA A 132 11.10 -0.86 -3.34
N HIS A 133 11.70 -2.00 -3.71
CA HIS A 133 11.72 -2.53 -5.08
C HIS A 133 10.58 -3.53 -5.34
N CYS A 134 9.65 -3.67 -4.42
CA CYS A 134 8.46 -4.51 -4.52
C CYS A 134 7.22 -3.69 -4.17
N PRO A 135 6.00 -4.20 -4.42
CA PRO A 135 4.76 -3.59 -3.95
C PRO A 135 4.81 -3.28 -2.45
N VAL A 136 4.37 -2.09 -2.05
CA VAL A 136 4.25 -1.68 -0.65
C VAL A 136 2.80 -1.40 -0.34
N ILE A 137 2.26 -2.11 0.64
CA ILE A 137 0.89 -1.91 1.10
C ILE A 137 0.92 -1.15 2.43
N VAL A 138 0.33 0.04 2.44
CA VAL A 138 0.14 0.84 3.65
C VAL A 138 -1.30 0.63 4.13
N VAL A 139 -1.43 -0.04 5.28
CA VAL A 139 -2.74 -0.38 5.86
C VAL A 139 -3.28 0.84 6.60
N ARG A 140 -4.40 1.37 6.10
CA ARG A 140 -5.10 2.57 6.60
C ARG A 140 -6.50 2.24 7.10
N GLY A 141 -7.10 3.20 7.79
CA GLY A 141 -8.46 3.11 8.27
C GLY A 141 -8.57 2.50 9.68
N SER A 142 -9.75 2.59 10.26
CA SER A 142 -10.12 1.92 11.50
C SER A 142 -10.44 0.46 11.21
N HIS A 143 -9.40 -0.36 11.10
CA HIS A 143 -9.54 -1.79 10.81
C HIS A 143 -10.19 -2.61 11.95
N ASP A 144 -10.45 -1.99 13.11
CA ASP A 144 -11.27 -2.62 14.15
C ASP A 144 -12.65 -3.00 13.63
N ASP A 145 -13.15 -2.28 12.62
CA ASP A 145 -14.40 -2.58 11.94
C ASP A 145 -14.25 -3.51 10.73
N GLN A 146 -13.04 -3.74 10.19
CA GLN A 146 -12.89 -4.56 8.96
C GLN A 146 -13.14 -6.06 9.19
N ASN A 147 -13.05 -6.56 10.41
CA ASN A 147 -13.62 -7.86 10.74
C ASN A 147 -15.16 -7.85 10.81
N ARG A 148 -15.78 -6.66 10.79
CA ARG A 148 -17.22 -6.42 10.86
C ARG A 148 -17.76 -5.50 9.78
N ALA A 149 -16.91 -4.65 9.14
CA ALA A 149 -17.35 -3.82 8.03
C ALA A 149 -17.66 -4.69 6.80
N PRO A 150 -18.75 -4.42 6.09
CA PRO A 150 -19.01 -5.07 4.81
C PRO A 150 -17.82 -4.77 3.90
N ARG A 151 -17.19 -5.80 3.34
CA ARG A 151 -16.23 -5.64 2.25
C ARG A 151 -16.94 -4.91 1.13
N HIS A 152 -16.36 -3.85 0.62
CA HIS A 152 -16.92 -3.11 -0.51
C HIS A 152 -16.95 -3.97 -1.79
N GLY A 153 -16.19 -5.07 -1.76
CA GLY A 153 -16.16 -6.05 -2.84
C GLY A 153 -15.60 -5.48 -4.14
N ARG A 154 -14.56 -4.62 -4.07
CA ARG A 154 -13.85 -4.13 -5.25
C ARG A 154 -12.42 -3.72 -4.96
N VAL A 155 -11.56 -3.88 -5.98
CA VAL A 155 -10.23 -3.27 -6.06
C VAL A 155 -10.31 -2.03 -6.93
N LEU A 156 -9.62 -0.96 -6.54
CA LEU A 156 -9.54 0.30 -7.26
C LEU A 156 -8.13 0.51 -7.80
N VAL A 157 -7.96 0.91 -9.07
CA VAL A 157 -6.65 1.31 -9.61
C VAL A 157 -6.69 2.69 -10.24
N GLY A 158 -5.70 3.52 -9.91
CA GLY A 158 -5.47 4.81 -10.55
C GLY A 158 -4.64 4.66 -11.83
N VAL A 159 -5.20 5.02 -12.99
CA VAL A 159 -4.53 4.95 -14.30
C VAL A 159 -3.84 6.26 -14.62
N GLY A 160 -2.56 6.21 -14.98
CA GLY A 160 -1.70 7.35 -15.32
C GLY A 160 -1.97 7.97 -16.69
N GLU A 161 -1.22 9.03 -17.06
CA GLU A 161 -1.44 9.82 -18.31
C GLU A 161 -0.97 9.13 -19.59
N ASP A 162 0.02 8.30 -19.50
CA ASP A 162 0.66 7.67 -20.66
C ASP A 162 -0.12 6.51 -21.27
N GLY A 163 -1.27 6.15 -20.67
CA GLY A 163 -2.17 5.14 -21.24
C GLY A 163 -1.51 3.78 -21.51
N LYS A 164 -0.35 3.49 -20.90
CA LYS A 164 0.29 2.19 -21.00
C LYS A 164 -0.17 1.30 -19.87
N GLU A 165 -0.27 -0.01 -20.14
CA GLU A 165 -0.38 -0.98 -19.07
C GLU A 165 0.83 -0.82 -18.14
N SER A 166 0.55 -0.57 -16.87
CA SER A 166 1.58 -0.38 -15.85
C SER A 166 1.61 -1.57 -14.90
N GLU A 167 2.74 -1.73 -14.19
CA GLU A 167 2.83 -2.73 -13.11
C GLU A 167 1.68 -2.58 -12.09
N ALA A 168 1.23 -1.34 -11.86
CA ALA A 168 0.08 -1.08 -10.99
C ALA A 168 -1.22 -1.68 -11.53
N VAL A 169 -1.46 -1.62 -12.84
CA VAL A 169 -2.63 -2.23 -13.48
C VAL A 169 -2.54 -3.75 -13.40
N ARG A 170 -1.37 -4.34 -13.70
CA ARG A 170 -1.16 -5.80 -13.59
C ARG A 170 -1.36 -6.29 -12.16
N PHE A 171 -0.77 -5.61 -11.19
CA PHE A 171 -0.96 -5.94 -9.77
C PHE A 171 -2.44 -5.85 -9.38
N ALA A 172 -3.17 -4.83 -9.85
CA ALA A 172 -4.58 -4.67 -9.55
C ALA A 172 -5.46 -5.79 -10.16
N TYR A 173 -5.10 -6.31 -11.34
CA TYR A 173 -5.75 -7.50 -11.92
C TYR A 173 -5.54 -8.74 -11.04
N GLU A 174 -4.31 -8.97 -10.58
CA GLU A 174 -4.00 -10.09 -9.68
C GLU A 174 -4.79 -9.99 -8.39
N GLU A 175 -4.85 -8.80 -7.78
CA GLU A 175 -5.62 -8.55 -6.56
C GLU A 175 -7.12 -8.78 -6.73
N ALA A 176 -7.70 -8.28 -7.82
CA ALA A 176 -9.11 -8.47 -8.12
C ALA A 176 -9.45 -9.96 -8.34
N ARG A 177 -8.59 -10.67 -9.09
CA ARG A 177 -8.72 -12.11 -9.33
C ARG A 177 -8.63 -12.92 -8.04
N LEU A 178 -7.60 -12.69 -7.21
CA LEU A 178 -7.40 -13.40 -5.95
C LEU A 178 -8.59 -13.23 -4.99
N ARG A 179 -9.17 -12.04 -4.96
CA ARG A 179 -10.33 -11.72 -4.11
C ARG A 179 -11.66 -12.12 -4.73
N GLY A 180 -11.70 -12.45 -6.02
CA GLY A 180 -12.94 -12.74 -6.74
C GLY A 180 -13.89 -11.53 -6.81
N VAL A 181 -13.34 -10.31 -6.94
CA VAL A 181 -14.10 -9.05 -6.97
C VAL A 181 -13.80 -8.24 -8.25
N PRO A 182 -14.70 -7.33 -8.67
CA PRO A 182 -14.43 -6.44 -9.79
C PRO A 182 -13.26 -5.49 -9.52
N LEU A 183 -12.56 -5.14 -10.61
CA LEU A 183 -11.57 -4.08 -10.66
C LEU A 183 -12.23 -2.81 -11.21
N GLU A 184 -12.21 -1.71 -10.44
CA GLU A 184 -12.57 -0.38 -10.93
C GLU A 184 -11.30 0.38 -11.32
N ALA A 185 -11.12 0.65 -12.62
CA ALA A 185 -10.01 1.43 -13.14
C ALA A 185 -10.45 2.87 -13.35
N VAL A 186 -9.79 3.80 -12.66
CA VAL A 186 -10.16 5.22 -12.64
C VAL A 186 -9.08 6.06 -13.30
N ARG A 187 -9.51 6.87 -14.28
CA ARG A 187 -8.72 7.91 -14.91
C ARG A 187 -9.32 9.27 -14.59
N ALA A 188 -8.62 10.06 -13.79
CA ALA A 188 -8.99 11.45 -13.57
C ALA A 188 -8.45 12.36 -14.67
N TRP A 189 -9.25 13.32 -15.08
CA TRP A 189 -8.87 14.36 -16.06
C TRP A 189 -9.29 15.74 -15.58
N ARG A 190 -8.73 16.77 -16.17
CA ARG A 190 -9.05 18.17 -15.84
C ARG A 190 -8.79 19.06 -17.04
N CYS A 191 -9.72 19.97 -17.31
CA CYS A 191 -9.50 21.04 -18.24
C CYS A 191 -8.66 22.14 -17.55
N PRO A 192 -7.47 22.50 -18.07
CA PRO A 192 -6.71 23.65 -17.55
C PRO A 192 -7.51 24.94 -17.69
N ALA A 193 -7.46 25.82 -16.66
CA ALA A 193 -8.18 27.08 -16.67
C ALA A 193 -7.88 28.00 -17.89
N PRO A 194 -6.64 28.05 -18.44
CA PRO A 194 -6.36 28.84 -19.65
C PRO A 194 -7.02 28.33 -20.93
N GLU A 195 -7.47 27.06 -20.94
CA GLU A 195 -8.20 26.46 -22.06
C GLU A 195 -9.73 26.67 -21.94
N ALA A 196 -10.19 27.13 -20.80
CA ALA A 196 -11.58 27.53 -20.66
C ALA A 196 -11.84 28.78 -21.53
N THR A 197 -12.80 28.69 -22.44
CA THR A 197 -13.16 29.81 -23.32
C THR A 197 -14.48 30.42 -22.88
N ASP A 198 -14.53 31.75 -22.84
CA ASP A 198 -15.75 32.49 -22.58
C ASP A 198 -16.67 32.58 -23.82
N HIS A 199 -16.24 32.05 -24.95
CA HIS A 199 -17.03 32.09 -26.18
C HIS A 199 -18.20 31.06 -26.10
N PRO A 200 -19.46 31.51 -26.17
CA PRO A 200 -20.62 30.65 -25.94
C PRO A 200 -20.73 29.43 -26.88
N LEU A 201 -20.21 29.53 -28.12
CA LEU A 201 -20.24 28.44 -29.11
C LEU A 201 -19.14 27.40 -28.88
N LEU A 202 -18.09 27.74 -28.12
CA LEU A 202 -16.96 26.85 -27.82
C LEU A 202 -16.97 26.40 -26.36
N ALA A 203 -17.94 26.85 -25.57
CA ALA A 203 -18.06 26.45 -24.17
C ALA A 203 -18.22 24.94 -24.04
N GLY A 204 -17.28 24.30 -23.33
CA GLY A 204 -17.26 22.86 -23.10
C GLY A 204 -16.50 22.02 -24.13
N GLU A 205 -16.07 22.54 -25.30
CA GLU A 205 -15.26 21.79 -26.27
C GLU A 205 -13.90 21.35 -25.70
N PRO A 206 -13.12 22.22 -25.00
CA PRO A 206 -11.88 21.79 -24.36
C PRO A 206 -12.10 20.67 -23.34
N GLY A 207 -13.14 20.76 -22.51
CA GLY A 207 -13.49 19.72 -21.55
C GLY A 207 -13.79 18.37 -22.21
N ARG A 208 -14.56 18.35 -23.29
CA ARG A 208 -14.87 17.14 -24.07
C ARG A 208 -13.61 16.49 -24.66
N LEU A 209 -12.65 17.31 -25.12
CA LEU A 209 -11.39 16.81 -25.66
C LEU A 209 -10.55 16.13 -24.56
N HIS A 210 -10.46 16.73 -23.35
CA HIS A 210 -9.74 16.15 -22.22
C HIS A 210 -10.42 14.87 -21.73
N GLU A 211 -11.74 14.84 -21.66
CA GLU A 211 -12.50 13.63 -21.34
C GLU A 211 -12.23 12.52 -22.35
N LYS A 212 -12.31 12.81 -23.66
CA LYS A 212 -12.03 11.85 -24.72
C LYS A 212 -10.63 11.26 -24.62
N ARG A 213 -9.61 12.08 -24.39
CA ARG A 213 -8.23 11.63 -24.14
C ARG A 213 -8.12 10.74 -22.90
N ALA A 214 -8.88 11.04 -21.87
CA ALA A 214 -8.90 10.23 -20.67
C ALA A 214 -9.52 8.83 -20.93
N VAL A 215 -10.59 8.76 -21.70
CA VAL A 215 -11.21 7.49 -22.14
C VAL A 215 -10.21 6.68 -22.98
N GLU A 216 -9.60 7.30 -24.00
CA GLU A 216 -8.62 6.65 -24.87
C GLU A 216 -7.40 6.10 -24.09
N ALA A 217 -6.90 6.89 -23.12
CA ALA A 217 -5.81 6.47 -22.25
C ALA A 217 -6.22 5.27 -21.37
N LEU A 218 -7.43 5.29 -20.83
CA LEU A 218 -7.98 4.21 -20.00
C LEU A 218 -8.18 2.92 -20.84
N GLU A 219 -8.75 3.03 -22.03
CA GLU A 219 -8.91 1.90 -22.96
C GLU A 219 -7.56 1.30 -23.36
N THR A 220 -6.56 2.14 -23.61
CA THR A 220 -5.22 1.69 -23.97
C THR A 220 -4.53 0.98 -22.82
N ALA A 221 -4.64 1.51 -21.60
CA ALA A 221 -4.04 0.89 -20.41
C ALA A 221 -4.68 -0.46 -20.03
N LEU A 222 -5.93 -0.68 -20.45
CA LEU A 222 -6.71 -1.88 -20.13
C LEU A 222 -6.95 -2.78 -21.35
N ARG A 223 -6.19 -2.60 -22.42
CA ARG A 223 -6.38 -3.36 -23.68
C ARG A 223 -6.21 -4.86 -23.47
N ASP A 224 -5.23 -5.26 -22.67
CA ASP A 224 -4.87 -6.65 -22.41
C ASP A 224 -5.49 -7.17 -21.10
N ALA A 225 -6.64 -6.59 -20.72
CA ALA A 225 -7.36 -6.99 -19.51
C ALA A 225 -7.72 -8.50 -19.54
N PRO A 226 -7.43 -9.23 -18.44
CA PRO A 226 -7.78 -10.64 -18.33
C PRO A 226 -9.31 -10.86 -18.45
N GLN A 227 -9.73 -11.91 -19.15
CA GLN A 227 -11.16 -12.21 -19.36
C GLN A 227 -11.89 -12.67 -18.08
N ASP A 228 -11.14 -13.15 -17.11
CA ASP A 228 -11.64 -13.66 -15.83
C ASP A 228 -11.78 -12.59 -14.73
N VAL A 229 -11.52 -11.31 -15.06
CA VAL A 229 -11.70 -10.18 -14.15
C VAL A 229 -12.75 -9.22 -14.70
N ASP A 230 -13.79 -8.91 -13.91
CA ASP A 230 -14.79 -7.87 -14.24
C ASP A 230 -14.12 -6.49 -14.12
N VAL A 231 -13.78 -5.86 -15.25
CA VAL A 231 -13.09 -4.57 -15.30
C VAL A 231 -14.06 -3.44 -15.61
N ARG A 232 -14.30 -2.59 -14.62
CA ARG A 232 -15.14 -1.39 -14.74
C ARG A 232 -14.27 -0.17 -15.02
N ARG A 233 -14.61 0.58 -16.06
CA ARG A 233 -13.88 1.76 -16.52
C ARG A 233 -14.61 3.01 -16.07
N ARG A 234 -13.87 3.94 -15.43
CA ARG A 234 -14.43 5.20 -14.98
C ARG A 234 -13.48 6.35 -15.30
N THR A 235 -13.97 7.35 -16.02
CA THR A 235 -13.32 8.67 -16.10
C THR A 235 -14.02 9.64 -15.16
N ALA A 236 -13.27 10.54 -14.55
CA ALA A 236 -13.82 11.55 -13.65
C ALA A 236 -13.07 12.87 -13.80
N GLU A 237 -13.82 13.98 -13.85
CA GLU A 237 -13.22 15.31 -13.81
C GLU A 237 -12.76 15.64 -12.39
N GLY A 238 -11.52 16.13 -12.26
CA GLY A 238 -10.97 16.55 -10.98
C GLY A 238 -9.47 16.29 -10.84
N HIS A 239 -8.94 16.69 -9.69
CA HIS A 239 -7.56 16.36 -9.33
C HIS A 239 -7.42 14.84 -9.09
N PRO A 240 -6.45 14.14 -9.71
CA PRO A 240 -6.33 12.68 -9.61
C PRO A 240 -6.38 12.16 -8.17
N TRP A 241 -5.65 12.79 -7.26
CA TRP A 241 -5.63 12.35 -5.87
C TRP A 241 -7.00 12.49 -5.17
N ARG A 242 -7.77 13.59 -5.45
CA ARG A 242 -9.10 13.79 -4.85
C ARG A 242 -10.10 12.75 -5.35
N VAL A 243 -10.08 12.50 -6.66
CA VAL A 243 -10.94 11.48 -7.28
C VAL A 243 -10.66 10.10 -6.70
N LEU A 244 -9.37 9.74 -6.52
CA LEU A 244 -8.99 8.43 -5.96
C LEU A 244 -9.29 8.33 -4.46
N VAL A 245 -9.09 9.40 -3.68
CA VAL A 245 -9.45 9.43 -2.26
C VAL A 245 -10.95 9.25 -2.09
N GLU A 246 -11.77 9.96 -2.86
CA GLU A 246 -13.24 9.79 -2.82
C GLU A 246 -13.64 8.36 -3.18
N ALA A 247 -13.07 7.80 -4.25
CA ALA A 247 -13.36 6.44 -4.67
C ALA A 247 -12.92 5.38 -3.64
N SER A 248 -11.86 5.66 -2.85
CA SER A 248 -11.32 4.75 -1.84
C SER A 248 -12.28 4.45 -0.68
N HIS A 249 -13.28 5.32 -0.44
CA HIS A 249 -14.33 5.05 0.56
C HIS A 249 -15.21 3.84 0.21
N HIS A 250 -15.16 3.40 -1.03
CA HIS A 250 -15.96 2.28 -1.54
C HIS A 250 -15.10 1.15 -2.12
N ALA A 251 -13.85 1.04 -1.71
CA ALA A 251 -12.92 0.02 -2.18
C ALA A 251 -12.24 -0.71 -1.02
N ASP A 252 -11.86 -1.97 -1.24
CA ASP A 252 -11.11 -2.78 -0.26
C ASP A 252 -9.60 -2.55 -0.39
N LEU A 253 -9.14 -2.10 -1.55
CA LEU A 253 -7.74 -1.79 -1.86
C LEU A 253 -7.67 -0.75 -2.96
N LEU A 254 -6.86 0.29 -2.76
CA LEU A 254 -6.47 1.26 -3.79
C LEU A 254 -5.06 0.97 -4.28
N VAL A 255 -4.89 0.75 -5.59
CA VAL A 255 -3.61 0.51 -6.23
C VAL A 255 -3.17 1.74 -7.01
N VAL A 256 -1.94 2.19 -6.81
CA VAL A 256 -1.33 3.32 -7.53
C VAL A 256 0.12 3.02 -7.87
N GLY A 257 0.60 3.56 -8.98
CA GLY A 257 2.03 3.52 -9.30
C GLY A 257 2.83 4.52 -8.45
N SER A 258 4.07 4.19 -8.13
CA SER A 258 4.97 5.03 -7.32
C SER A 258 5.47 6.28 -8.04
N ARG A 259 5.26 6.42 -9.35
CA ARG A 259 5.89 7.41 -10.24
C ARG A 259 6.29 8.71 -9.57
N GLY A 260 7.60 8.84 -9.33
CA GLY A 260 8.30 10.05 -8.99
C GLY A 260 9.55 10.19 -9.86
N ARG A 261 10.06 11.42 -10.05
CA ARG A 261 11.38 11.64 -10.62
C ARG A 261 12.42 11.45 -9.52
N HIS A 262 13.54 10.77 -9.83
CA HIS A 262 14.72 10.72 -8.97
C HIS A 262 14.49 10.13 -7.57
N GLY A 263 13.81 8.99 -7.46
CA GLY A 263 13.61 8.31 -6.17
C GLY A 263 12.59 8.96 -5.23
N HIS A 264 11.74 9.84 -5.75
CA HIS A 264 10.66 10.45 -4.98
C HIS A 264 9.30 9.84 -5.35
N LEU A 265 8.44 9.72 -4.37
CA LEU A 265 7.06 9.31 -4.58
C LEU A 265 6.29 10.36 -5.40
N GLY A 266 5.52 9.93 -6.39
CA GLY A 266 4.67 10.83 -7.18
C GLY A 266 3.62 11.53 -6.31
N ARG A 267 3.23 12.75 -6.70
CA ARG A 267 2.25 13.57 -5.94
C ARG A 267 0.93 12.86 -5.67
N VAL A 268 0.45 12.04 -6.60
CA VAL A 268 -0.79 11.28 -6.42
C VAL A 268 -0.59 10.18 -5.37
N ALA A 269 0.45 9.35 -5.51
CA ALA A 269 0.76 8.30 -4.55
C ALA A 269 0.97 8.86 -3.13
N HIS A 270 1.74 9.96 -3.01
CA HIS A 270 1.93 10.65 -1.73
C HIS A 270 0.59 11.11 -1.13
N ALA A 271 -0.27 11.76 -1.90
CA ALA A 271 -1.54 12.28 -1.38
C ALA A 271 -2.52 11.15 -0.98
N VAL A 272 -2.64 10.08 -1.77
CA VAL A 272 -3.53 8.96 -1.41
C VAL A 272 -3.02 8.20 -0.20
N LEU A 273 -1.69 8.08 -0.01
CA LEU A 273 -1.11 7.52 1.21
C LEU A 273 -1.49 8.31 2.47
N HIS A 274 -1.76 9.61 2.36
CA HIS A 274 -2.19 10.45 3.49
C HIS A 274 -3.71 10.44 3.70
N HIS A 275 -4.51 10.25 2.66
CA HIS A 275 -5.94 10.59 2.70
C HIS A 275 -6.90 9.46 2.31
N ALA A 276 -6.43 8.35 1.73
CA ALA A 276 -7.30 7.25 1.34
C ALA A 276 -8.01 6.62 2.54
N ALA A 277 -9.24 6.15 2.33
CA ALA A 277 -10.06 5.51 3.36
C ALA A 277 -9.81 3.99 3.46
N CYS A 278 -9.19 3.38 2.45
CA CYS A 278 -8.84 1.96 2.41
C CYS A 278 -7.31 1.76 2.35
N PRO A 279 -6.79 0.53 2.52
CA PRO A 279 -5.40 0.20 2.27
C PRO A 279 -4.93 0.66 0.89
N VAL A 280 -3.69 1.13 0.80
CA VAL A 280 -3.08 1.64 -0.44
C VAL A 280 -1.88 0.79 -0.80
N ALA A 281 -1.92 0.18 -2.00
CA ALA A 281 -0.77 -0.47 -2.61
C ALA A 281 -0.05 0.51 -3.53
N VAL A 282 1.21 0.77 -3.23
CA VAL A 282 2.12 1.57 -4.07
C VAL A 282 3.03 0.61 -4.82
N ILE A 283 2.96 0.66 -6.15
CA ILE A 283 3.67 -0.27 -7.02
C ILE A 283 4.85 0.45 -7.64
N PRO A 284 6.10 -0.06 -7.45
CA PRO A 284 7.27 0.53 -8.07
C PRO A 284 7.17 0.44 -9.59
N ALA A 285 7.79 1.41 -10.29
CA ALA A 285 7.96 1.32 -11.72
C ALA A 285 9.03 0.25 -12.03
N SER A 286 8.81 -0.54 -13.09
CA SER A 286 9.89 -1.39 -13.63
C SER A 286 11.02 -0.48 -14.13
N GLU A 287 12.28 -0.82 -13.81
CA GLU A 287 13.46 -0.19 -14.37
C GLU A 287 13.61 -0.47 -15.88
#